data_baa4a6c77a0f585171e5050ef19d9d05
#
_entry.id   baa4a6c77a0f585171e5050ef19d9d05
#
_cell.length_a   1.000
_cell.length_b   1.000
_cell.length_c   1.000
_cell.angle_alpha   90.00
_cell.angle_beta   90.00
_cell.angle_gamma   90.00
#
_symmetry.space_group_name_H-M   'P 1'
#
loop_
_entity.id
_entity.type
_entity.pdbx_description
1 polymer ?
#
loop_
_entity_poly.entity_id
_entity_poly.type
_entity_poly.pdbx_seq_one_letter_code
_entity_poly.pdbx_strand_id
1 'polypeptide(L)'
;RTSSSAASDVYKRQMHWSSVVNLMVTNTLFHFMIHSVMLLVSLNMWIPVIGFNDEIKPLNSAARIGYLFLQSLLPTIPASFLAFGTEPLYSAYLNTDSIFNISVINDQTLAGLILKLGGGIILWISILVIWMKWYQDEKTFDDVVRNSSTD
;
A
#
# COMPACT_ATOMS: atom_id res chain seq x y z
N ARG A 1 -7.71 28.37 -23.81
CA ARG A 1 -9.01 27.79 -23.35
C ARG A 1 -8.95 26.29 -23.05
N THR A 2 -7.79 25.64 -23.09
CA THR A 2 -7.61 24.19 -22.82
C THR A 2 -7.18 23.84 -21.38
N SER A 3 -6.75 24.83 -20.57
CA SER A 3 -6.36 24.60 -19.17
C SER A 3 -7.54 24.40 -18.21
N SER A 4 -8.73 24.89 -18.57
CA SER A 4 -9.94 24.81 -17.73
C SER A 4 -10.56 23.41 -17.72
N SER A 5 -10.46 22.62 -18.80
CA SER A 5 -11.04 21.27 -18.87
C SER A 5 -10.21 20.24 -18.11
N ALA A 6 -8.88 20.30 -18.21
CA ALA A 6 -7.99 19.39 -17.47
C ALA A 6 -8.10 19.59 -15.95
N ALA A 7 -8.18 20.85 -15.48
CA ALA A 7 -8.42 21.14 -14.07
C ALA A 7 -9.80 20.66 -13.59
N SER A 8 -10.84 20.79 -14.46
CA SER A 8 -12.18 20.28 -14.18
C SER A 8 -12.23 18.75 -14.10
N ASP A 9 -11.46 18.04 -14.92
CA ASP A 9 -11.43 16.57 -14.92
C ASP A 9 -10.63 16.01 -13.73
N VAL A 10 -9.57 16.69 -13.31
CA VAL A 10 -8.85 16.38 -12.07
C VAL A 10 -9.77 16.63 -10.88
N TYR A 11 -10.52 17.72 -10.86
CA TYR A 11 -11.48 18.05 -9.81
C TYR A 11 -12.63 17.02 -9.73
N LYS A 12 -13.15 16.55 -10.85
CA LYS A 12 -14.19 15.49 -10.91
C LYS A 12 -13.69 14.16 -10.39
N ARG A 13 -12.45 13.77 -10.67
CA ARG A 13 -11.83 12.54 -10.12
C ARG A 13 -11.62 12.64 -8.61
N GLN A 14 -11.22 13.80 -8.11
CA GLN A 14 -11.13 14.06 -6.66
C GLN A 14 -12.50 14.01 -5.97
N MET A 15 -13.56 14.50 -6.61
CA MET A 15 -14.92 14.44 -6.05
C MET A 15 -15.44 12.99 -5.92
N HIS A 16 -15.12 12.10 -6.87
CA HIS A 16 -15.53 10.69 -6.76
C HIS A 16 -14.86 9.98 -5.60
N TRP A 17 -13.59 10.24 -5.34
CA TRP A 17 -12.87 9.66 -4.21
C TRP A 17 -13.35 10.22 -2.87
N SER A 18 -13.55 11.53 -2.77
CA SER A 18 -14.08 12.17 -1.56
C SER A 18 -15.51 11.74 -1.26
N SER A 19 -16.35 11.44 -2.25
CA SER A 19 -17.70 10.93 -2.04
C SER A 19 -17.72 9.58 -1.33
N VAL A 20 -16.78 8.67 -1.67
CA VAL A 20 -16.64 7.38 -0.99
C VAL A 20 -16.24 7.57 0.46
N VAL A 21 -15.26 8.43 0.74
CA VAL A 21 -14.82 8.72 2.11
C VAL A 21 -15.92 9.38 2.92
N ASN A 22 -16.61 10.37 2.36
CA ASN A 22 -17.74 11.03 3.03
C ASN A 22 -18.85 10.02 3.37
N LEU A 23 -19.15 9.08 2.46
CA LEU A 23 -20.14 8.03 2.72
C LEU A 23 -19.66 7.05 3.81
N MET A 24 -18.37 6.71 3.85
CA MET A 24 -17.79 5.87 4.91
C MET A 24 -17.93 6.52 6.28
N VAL A 25 -17.72 7.83 6.39
CA VAL A 25 -17.81 8.56 7.68
C VAL A 25 -19.27 8.68 8.15
N THR A 26 -20.22 8.80 7.22
CA THR A 26 -21.64 9.02 7.54
C THR A 26 -22.47 7.74 7.68
N ASN A 27 -22.00 6.60 7.12
CA ASN A 27 -22.73 5.34 7.10
C ASN A 27 -21.89 4.20 7.68
N THR A 28 -22.24 3.77 8.90
CA THR A 28 -21.52 2.72 9.63
C THR A 28 -21.49 1.37 8.91
N LEU A 29 -22.59 0.98 8.25
CA LEU A 29 -22.64 -0.28 7.51
C LEU A 29 -21.70 -0.24 6.29
N PHE A 30 -21.74 0.86 5.55
CA PHE A 30 -20.85 1.06 4.41
C PHE A 30 -19.36 1.08 4.83
N HIS A 31 -19.06 1.76 5.95
CA HIS A 31 -17.74 1.76 6.58
C HIS A 31 -17.24 0.33 6.84
N PHE A 32 -18.06 -0.48 7.54
CA PHE A 32 -17.72 -1.86 7.85
C PHE A 32 -17.53 -2.71 6.58
N MET A 33 -18.39 -2.56 5.59
CA MET A 33 -18.28 -3.29 4.31
C MET A 33 -16.98 -2.95 3.57
N ILE A 34 -16.62 -1.67 3.46
CA ILE A 34 -15.38 -1.25 2.79
C ILE A 34 -14.17 -1.79 3.52
N HIS A 35 -14.11 -1.70 4.86
CA HIS A 35 -13.00 -2.26 5.63
C HIS A 35 -12.89 -3.78 5.48
N SER A 36 -14.01 -4.49 5.44
CA SER A 36 -14.02 -5.94 5.20
C SER A 36 -13.48 -6.29 3.81
N VAL A 37 -13.87 -5.57 2.77
CA VAL A 37 -13.34 -5.74 1.41
C VAL A 37 -11.84 -5.43 1.37
N MET A 38 -11.41 -4.32 1.99
CA MET A 38 -9.99 -3.95 2.05
C MET A 38 -9.16 -5.03 2.77
N LEU A 39 -9.67 -5.59 3.85
CA LEU A 39 -9.02 -6.70 4.57
C LEU A 39 -8.88 -7.94 3.67
N LEU A 40 -9.96 -8.36 3.00
CA LEU A 40 -9.93 -9.50 2.08
C LEU A 40 -8.95 -9.29 0.91
N VAL A 41 -8.95 -8.10 0.30
CA VAL A 41 -8.00 -7.75 -0.76
C VAL A 41 -6.57 -7.79 -0.25
N SER A 42 -6.32 -7.26 0.96
CA SER A 42 -4.99 -7.27 1.58
C SER A 42 -4.50 -8.70 1.88
N LEU A 43 -5.38 -9.58 2.34
CA LEU A 43 -5.04 -11.00 2.56
C LEU A 43 -4.72 -11.69 1.24
N ASN A 44 -5.52 -11.46 0.18
CA ASN A 44 -5.26 -12.00 -1.14
C ASN A 44 -3.93 -11.54 -1.75
N MET A 45 -3.50 -10.31 -1.43
CA MET A 45 -2.20 -9.78 -1.87
C MET A 45 -1.02 -10.65 -1.41
N TRP A 46 -1.14 -11.35 -0.27
CA TRP A 46 -0.06 -12.18 0.26
C TRP A 46 0.02 -13.58 -0.34
N ILE A 47 -1.04 -14.05 -1.03
CA ILE A 47 -1.06 -15.39 -1.65
C ILE A 47 0.13 -15.62 -2.61
N PRO A 48 0.47 -14.71 -3.54
CA PRO A 48 1.63 -14.89 -4.42
C PRO A 48 2.97 -14.94 -3.68
N VAL A 49 3.03 -14.38 -2.46
CA VAL A 49 4.26 -14.28 -1.66
C VAL A 49 4.49 -15.52 -0.79
N ILE A 50 3.44 -16.01 -0.12
CA ILE A 50 3.54 -17.13 0.85
C ILE A 50 2.95 -18.44 0.32
N GLY A 51 2.18 -18.41 -0.77
CA GLY A 51 1.35 -19.53 -1.21
C GLY A 51 0.08 -19.66 -0.35
N PHE A 52 -0.75 -20.60 -0.68
CA PHE A 52 -1.99 -20.86 0.07
C PHE A 52 -2.12 -22.34 0.45
N ASN A 53 -1.72 -23.24 -0.47
CA ASN A 53 -1.74 -24.68 -0.31
C ASN A 53 -0.72 -25.33 -1.27
N ASP A 54 -0.68 -26.66 -1.33
CA ASP A 54 0.24 -27.40 -2.22
C ASP A 54 -0.01 -27.11 -3.72
N GLU A 55 -1.21 -26.69 -4.09
CA GLU A 55 -1.58 -26.36 -5.47
C GLU A 55 -1.18 -24.91 -5.82
N ILE A 56 -1.34 -23.98 -4.88
CA ILE A 56 -1.01 -22.55 -5.05
C ILE A 56 0.31 -22.26 -4.34
N LYS A 57 1.39 -22.59 -5.04
CA LYS A 57 2.76 -22.33 -4.54
C LYS A 57 3.10 -20.84 -4.65
N PRO A 58 3.97 -20.34 -3.76
CA PRO A 58 4.46 -18.99 -3.88
C PRO A 58 5.28 -18.79 -5.16
N LEU A 59 5.32 -17.56 -5.64
CA LEU A 59 6.21 -17.16 -6.74
C LEU A 59 7.67 -17.47 -6.39
N ASN A 60 8.55 -17.58 -7.40
CA ASN A 60 9.99 -17.64 -7.16
C ASN A 60 10.49 -16.36 -6.45
N SER A 61 11.66 -16.41 -5.81
CA SER A 61 12.18 -15.34 -4.96
C SER A 61 12.29 -14.00 -5.68
N ALA A 62 12.79 -13.98 -6.91
CA ALA A 62 12.92 -12.76 -7.71
C ALA A 62 11.53 -12.15 -8.05
N ALA A 63 10.56 -12.98 -8.46
CA ALA A 63 9.21 -12.52 -8.75
C ALA A 63 8.48 -12.01 -7.50
N ARG A 64 8.67 -12.64 -6.32
CA ARG A 64 8.13 -12.14 -5.04
C ARG A 64 8.67 -10.75 -4.71
N ILE A 65 9.98 -10.54 -4.85
CA ILE A 65 10.61 -9.23 -4.62
C ILE A 65 10.03 -8.19 -5.58
N GLY A 66 9.98 -8.48 -6.89
CA GLY A 66 9.41 -7.57 -7.88
C GLY A 66 7.94 -7.26 -7.62
N TYR A 67 7.14 -8.25 -7.26
CA TYR A 67 5.73 -8.09 -6.91
C TYR A 67 5.54 -7.17 -5.69
N LEU A 68 6.26 -7.42 -4.58
CA LEU A 68 6.17 -6.59 -3.37
C LEU A 68 6.68 -5.17 -3.62
N PHE A 69 7.71 -5.00 -4.45
CA PHE A 69 8.18 -3.69 -4.87
C PHE A 69 7.09 -2.91 -5.61
N LEU A 70 6.43 -3.52 -6.60
CA LEU A 70 5.32 -2.89 -7.31
C LEU A 70 4.15 -2.55 -6.35
N GLN A 71 3.83 -3.45 -5.42
CA GLN A 71 2.81 -3.19 -4.41
C GLN A 71 3.16 -2.02 -3.48
N SER A 72 4.45 -1.78 -3.21
CA SER A 72 4.89 -0.64 -2.39
C SER A 72 4.69 0.71 -3.09
N LEU A 73 4.59 0.73 -4.42
CA LEU A 73 4.36 1.95 -5.21
C LEU A 73 2.88 2.37 -5.23
N LEU A 74 1.93 1.43 -5.16
CA LEU A 74 0.50 1.71 -5.27
C LEU A 74 -0.02 2.72 -4.23
N PRO A 75 0.29 2.59 -2.92
CA PRO A 75 -0.18 3.55 -1.92
C PRO A 75 0.58 4.89 -1.97
N THR A 76 1.68 4.98 -2.71
CA THR A 76 2.49 6.21 -2.79
C THR A 76 1.70 7.36 -3.41
N ILE A 77 0.87 7.09 -4.43
CA ILE A 77 0.07 8.12 -5.10
C ILE A 77 -0.94 8.76 -4.13
N PRO A 78 -1.89 8.00 -3.52
CA PRO A 78 -2.84 8.59 -2.58
C PRO A 78 -2.16 9.17 -1.33
N ALA A 79 -1.12 8.53 -0.81
CA ALA A 79 -0.36 9.03 0.32
C ALA A 79 0.31 10.39 0.02
N SER A 80 0.80 10.59 -1.21
CA SER A 80 1.40 11.87 -1.62
C SER A 80 0.36 12.99 -1.67
N PHE A 81 -0.84 12.73 -2.18
CA PHE A 81 -1.93 13.71 -2.16
C PHE A 81 -2.32 14.11 -0.74
N LEU A 82 -2.38 13.14 0.18
CA LEU A 82 -2.66 13.41 1.60
C LEU A 82 -1.53 14.19 2.27
N ALA A 83 -0.27 13.80 2.04
CA ALA A 83 0.88 14.37 2.72
C ALA A 83 1.26 15.77 2.24
N PHE A 84 1.05 16.07 0.95
CA PHE A 84 1.44 17.34 0.33
C PHE A 84 0.25 18.25 0.00
N GLY A 85 -0.99 17.84 0.31
CA GLY A 85 -2.17 18.66 0.11
C GLY A 85 -2.13 19.90 1.02
N THR A 86 -2.38 21.08 0.44
CA THR A 86 -2.46 22.36 1.16
C THR A 86 -3.88 22.68 1.61
N GLU A 87 -4.84 21.92 1.13
CA GLU A 87 -6.26 22.05 1.46
C GLU A 87 -6.83 20.71 1.92
N PRO A 88 -7.86 20.73 2.79
CA PRO A 88 -8.53 19.48 3.21
C PRO A 88 -9.16 18.76 2.03
N LEU A 89 -8.73 17.53 1.78
CA LEU A 89 -9.24 16.69 0.68
C LEU A 89 -10.66 16.17 0.95
N TYR A 90 -11.03 16.02 2.21
CA TYR A 90 -12.28 15.41 2.62
C TYR A 90 -13.10 16.37 3.47
N SER A 91 -14.25 16.80 2.96
CA SER A 91 -15.14 17.73 3.64
C SER A 91 -15.76 17.15 4.92
N ALA A 92 -15.87 15.82 5.02
CA ALA A 92 -16.40 15.15 6.21
C ALA A 92 -15.59 15.43 7.48
N TYR A 93 -14.30 15.73 7.36
CA TYR A 93 -13.42 16.01 8.50
C TYR A 93 -13.33 17.49 8.89
N LEU A 94 -13.93 18.40 8.11
CA LEU A 94 -13.86 19.84 8.40
C LEU A 94 -14.56 20.23 9.72
N ASN A 95 -15.59 19.48 10.12
CA ASN A 95 -16.41 19.73 11.30
C ASN A 95 -16.22 18.67 12.39
N THR A 96 -15.14 17.88 12.32
CA THR A 96 -14.85 16.82 13.29
C THR A 96 -13.81 17.32 14.27
N ASP A 97 -14.08 17.18 15.58
CA ASP A 97 -13.08 17.49 16.60
C ASP A 97 -11.89 16.52 16.48
N SER A 98 -10.71 17.10 16.38
CA SER A 98 -9.47 16.30 16.34
C SER A 98 -9.16 15.73 17.73
N ILE A 99 -8.95 14.41 17.81
CA ILE A 99 -8.58 13.70 19.04
C ILE A 99 -7.28 14.26 19.64
N PHE A 100 -6.35 14.71 18.79
CA PHE A 100 -5.03 15.22 19.19
C PHE A 100 -4.92 16.76 19.18
N ASN A 101 -6.03 17.46 19.01
CA ASN A 101 -6.07 18.93 18.92
C ASN A 101 -5.13 19.51 17.85
N ILE A 102 -4.98 18.79 16.74
CA ILE A 102 -4.20 19.21 15.56
C ILE A 102 -5.13 19.72 14.46
N SER A 103 -4.61 20.54 13.55
CA SER A 103 -5.42 21.04 12.44
C SER A 103 -5.77 19.89 11.47
N VAL A 104 -6.91 20.01 10.76
CA VAL A 104 -7.37 19.03 9.76
C VAL A 104 -6.28 18.73 8.70
N ILE A 105 -5.51 19.74 8.30
CA ILE A 105 -4.40 19.58 7.34
C ILE A 105 -3.26 18.76 7.95
N ASN A 106 -2.88 19.02 9.20
CA ASN A 106 -1.83 18.25 9.87
C ASN A 106 -2.25 16.80 10.10
N ASP A 107 -3.52 16.57 10.44
CA ASP A 107 -4.09 15.23 10.57
C ASP A 107 -4.07 14.49 9.24
N GLN A 108 -4.48 15.15 8.15
CA GLN A 108 -4.39 14.62 6.79
C GLN A 108 -2.95 14.29 6.38
N THR A 109 -2.00 15.17 6.68
CA THR A 109 -0.57 14.96 6.41
C THR A 109 -0.05 13.75 7.19
N LEU A 110 -0.39 13.64 8.46
CA LEU A 110 -0.03 12.50 9.32
C LEU A 110 -0.60 11.19 8.78
N ALA A 111 -1.87 11.19 8.36
CA ALA A 111 -2.49 10.02 7.75
C ALA A 111 -1.77 9.58 6.46
N GLY A 112 -1.37 10.54 5.60
CA GLY A 112 -0.56 10.28 4.40
C GLY A 112 0.81 9.67 4.73
N LEU A 113 1.49 10.19 5.75
CA LEU A 113 2.78 9.67 6.22
C LEU A 113 2.63 8.25 6.79
N ILE A 114 1.62 7.99 7.63
CA ILE A 114 1.35 6.67 8.19
C ILE A 114 1.05 5.67 7.07
N LEU A 115 0.24 6.04 6.09
CA LEU A 115 -0.09 5.19 4.96
C LEU A 115 1.17 4.80 4.16
N LYS A 116 2.04 5.77 3.87
CA LYS A 116 3.26 5.55 3.09
C LYS A 116 4.34 4.80 3.87
N LEU A 117 4.65 5.26 5.07
CA LEU A 117 5.73 4.70 5.89
C LEU A 117 5.31 3.39 6.54
N GLY A 118 4.13 3.33 7.15
CA GLY A 118 3.65 2.14 7.86
C GLY A 118 3.48 0.94 6.92
N GLY A 119 2.73 1.10 5.83
CA GLY A 119 2.57 0.06 4.82
C GLY A 119 3.89 -0.28 4.10
N GLY A 120 4.68 0.75 3.77
CA GLY A 120 5.97 0.59 3.10
C GLY A 120 6.97 -0.23 3.91
N ILE A 121 7.12 0.04 5.20
CA ILE A 121 8.06 -0.66 6.09
C ILE A 121 7.80 -2.18 6.09
N ILE A 122 6.54 -2.60 6.20
CA ILE A 122 6.18 -4.03 6.20
C ILE A 122 6.60 -4.70 4.88
N LEU A 123 6.33 -4.06 3.74
CA LEU A 123 6.69 -4.61 2.43
C LEU A 123 8.21 -4.66 2.25
N TRP A 124 8.95 -3.62 2.66
CA TRP A 124 10.40 -3.58 2.54
C TRP A 124 11.10 -4.57 3.47
N ILE A 125 10.61 -4.79 4.69
CA ILE A 125 11.10 -5.86 5.57
C ILE A 125 10.87 -7.22 4.91
N SER A 126 9.69 -7.45 4.31
CA SER A 126 9.38 -8.70 3.62
C SER A 126 10.30 -8.93 2.41
N ILE A 127 10.56 -7.90 1.62
CA ILE A 127 11.53 -7.94 0.52
C ILE A 127 12.92 -8.32 1.04
N LEU A 128 13.38 -7.67 2.10
CA LEU A 128 14.69 -7.94 2.69
C LEU A 128 14.81 -9.39 3.17
N VAL A 129 13.79 -9.91 3.87
CA VAL A 129 13.79 -11.30 4.35
C VAL A 129 13.83 -12.30 3.18
N ILE A 130 13.04 -12.07 2.13
CA ILE A 130 13.02 -12.93 0.94
C ILE A 130 14.39 -12.89 0.23
N TRP A 131 14.95 -11.69 0.08
CA TRP A 131 16.25 -11.50 -0.55
C TRP A 131 17.37 -12.19 0.23
N MET A 132 17.40 -12.06 1.56
CA MET A 132 18.39 -12.72 2.41
C MET A 132 18.32 -14.25 2.32
N LYS A 133 17.11 -14.82 2.33
CA LYS A 133 16.93 -16.27 2.15
C LYS A 133 17.41 -16.73 0.78
N TRP A 134 17.00 -16.03 -0.27
CA TRP A 134 17.42 -16.35 -1.63
C TRP A 134 18.94 -16.29 -1.78
N TYR A 135 19.59 -15.27 -1.24
CA TYR A 135 21.04 -15.14 -1.26
C TYR A 135 21.76 -16.31 -0.52
N GLN A 136 21.22 -16.75 0.60
CA GLN A 136 21.77 -17.88 1.36
C GLN A 136 21.63 -19.20 0.59
N ASP A 137 20.47 -19.43 -0.03
CA ASP A 137 20.20 -20.63 -0.81
C ASP A 137 21.15 -20.72 -2.02
N GLU A 138 21.36 -19.62 -2.72
CA GLU A 138 22.28 -19.51 -3.88
C GLU A 138 23.71 -19.81 -3.45
N LYS A 139 24.18 -19.20 -2.37
CA LYS A 139 25.52 -19.41 -1.84
C LYS A 139 25.76 -20.88 -1.43
N THR A 140 24.77 -21.50 -0.78
CA THR A 140 24.87 -22.91 -0.39
C THR A 140 24.96 -23.82 -1.61
N PHE A 141 24.19 -23.52 -2.65
CA PHE A 141 24.23 -24.26 -3.92
C PHE A 141 25.61 -24.15 -4.58
N ASP A 142 26.19 -22.95 -4.68
CA ASP A 142 27.53 -22.72 -5.25
C ASP A 142 28.62 -23.46 -4.48
N ASP A 143 28.54 -23.49 -3.15
CA ASP A 143 29.51 -24.20 -2.31
C ASP A 143 29.44 -25.73 -2.51
N VAL A 144 28.23 -26.28 -2.65
CA VAL A 144 28.02 -27.71 -2.96
C VAL A 144 28.59 -28.08 -4.33
N VAL A 145 28.26 -27.28 -5.36
CA VAL A 145 28.77 -27.50 -6.73
C VAL A 145 30.31 -27.42 -6.79
N ARG A 146 30.90 -26.46 -6.10
CA ARG A 146 32.37 -26.31 -6.03
C ARG A 146 33.03 -27.52 -5.40
N ASN A 147 32.53 -28.00 -4.28
CA ASN A 147 33.11 -29.17 -3.57
C ASN A 147 32.97 -30.45 -4.38
N SER A 148 31.84 -30.65 -5.11
CA SER A 148 31.64 -31.81 -5.97
C SER A 148 32.53 -31.82 -7.24
N SER A 149 33.09 -30.70 -7.62
CA SER A 149 34.00 -30.59 -8.79
C SER A 149 35.47 -30.75 -8.44
N THR A 150 35.80 -30.87 -7.16
CA THR A 150 37.19 -31.06 -6.66
C THR A 150 37.51 -32.50 -6.24
N ASP A 151 36.49 -33.38 -6.19
CA ASP A 151 36.59 -34.83 -5.98
C ASP A 151 36.59 -35.59 -7.33
#